data_5e00ac56eca82b760e1864b0f4a4c92c
#
_entry.id   5e00ac56eca82b760e1864b0f4a4c92c
#
_cell.length_a   1.000
_cell.length_b   1.000
_cell.length_c   1.000
_cell.angle_alpha   90.00
_cell.angle_beta   90.00
_cell.angle_gamma   90.00
#
_symmetry.space_group_name_H-M   'P 1'
#
loop_
_entity.id
_entity.type
_entity.pdbx_description
1 polymer ?
#
loop_
_entity_poly.entity_id
_entity_poly.type
_entity_poly.pdbx_seq_one_letter_code
_entity_poly.pdbx_strand_id
1 'polypeptide(L)'
;LGLPPETWEYQMIFGMAEPFQHAVTQYGRRLRLYTPVGDLLPGMAYLVRRLLENTSNESFLRKEYVESQSLNTLLAPPILEELGQKPHLLSQPAGMQEFQNEPQRDFAQADNRAAMQQAVTTVRSQLGRQWTSSSGGPQLLGPLIESRNPGRPDEVVGRLSGASPDDVEQAVRRAILVRQSWRDTTTERRVDIMRTAASLMRMRRDELAAWEIVECGKPWREADADIAEAIDFLEFYAADWRRIASPRRLGQAPGELNQRLYSPRGVTAVIAPWNFPLAIPTGMVSAALVTGNPVIFKPSERSPMMGHWLTEIL
;
A
#
# COMPACT_ATOMS: atom_id res chain seq x y z
N LEU A 1 -27.04 1.47 17.21
CA LEU A 1 -27.30 2.40 16.10
C LEU A 1 -28.77 2.42 15.65
N GLY A 2 -29.62 1.50 16.16
CA GLY A 2 -31.05 1.45 15.83
C GLY A 2 -31.39 1.09 14.38
N LEU A 3 -30.41 0.58 13.62
CA LEU A 3 -30.62 0.15 12.23
C LEU A 3 -31.39 -1.18 12.19
N PRO A 4 -32.31 -1.37 11.23
CA PRO A 4 -32.99 -2.64 11.03
C PRO A 4 -31.99 -3.78 10.81
N PRO A 5 -32.23 -4.99 11.39
CA PRO A 5 -31.28 -6.12 11.29
C PRO A 5 -30.97 -6.57 9.86
N GLU A 6 -31.86 -6.33 8.93
CA GLU A 6 -31.73 -6.67 7.51
C GLU A 6 -30.80 -5.73 6.73
N THR A 7 -30.42 -4.59 7.30
CA THR A 7 -29.57 -3.59 6.66
C THR A 7 -28.07 -3.84 6.81
N TRP A 8 -27.69 -4.85 7.59
CA TRP A 8 -26.31 -5.19 7.86
C TRP A 8 -26.14 -6.71 8.05
N GLU A 9 -24.91 -7.19 7.93
CA GLU A 9 -24.57 -8.59 8.08
C GLU A 9 -23.21 -8.73 8.77
N TYR A 10 -22.98 -9.90 9.39
CA TYR A 10 -21.64 -10.33 9.80
C TYR A 10 -20.93 -10.96 8.63
N GLN A 11 -19.64 -10.69 8.48
CA GLN A 11 -18.77 -11.41 7.56
C GLN A 11 -17.70 -12.17 8.33
N MET A 12 -17.51 -13.42 8.00
CA MET A 12 -16.50 -14.30 8.57
C MET A 12 -15.83 -15.11 7.48
N ILE A 13 -14.71 -15.73 7.84
CA ILE A 13 -13.93 -16.55 6.92
C ILE A 13 -14.26 -18.02 7.18
N PHE A 14 -14.49 -18.77 6.10
CA PHE A 14 -14.74 -20.20 6.18
C PHE A 14 -13.57 -20.95 6.84
N GLY A 15 -13.87 -21.90 7.73
CA GLY A 15 -12.88 -22.68 8.46
C GLY A 15 -12.23 -21.97 9.64
N MET A 16 -12.73 -20.76 10.01
CA MET A 16 -12.21 -20.00 11.15
C MET A 16 -13.35 -19.61 12.10
N ALA A 17 -13.08 -19.73 13.41
CA ALA A 17 -14.01 -19.32 14.47
C ALA A 17 -15.42 -19.92 14.34
N GLU A 18 -15.53 -21.22 14.03
CA GLU A 18 -16.81 -21.95 13.87
C GLU A 18 -17.78 -21.76 15.04
N PRO A 19 -17.35 -21.78 16.33
CA PRO A 19 -18.25 -21.52 17.45
C PRO A 19 -18.91 -20.13 17.36
N PHE A 20 -18.16 -19.10 16.87
CA PHE A 20 -18.71 -17.76 16.65
C PHE A 20 -19.72 -17.74 15.50
N GLN A 21 -19.46 -18.46 14.41
CA GLN A 21 -20.40 -18.58 13.30
C GLN A 21 -21.72 -19.18 13.76
N HIS A 22 -21.67 -20.24 14.58
CA HIS A 22 -22.84 -20.84 15.18
C HIS A 22 -23.59 -19.88 16.09
N ALA A 23 -22.88 -19.14 16.94
CA ALA A 23 -23.50 -18.17 17.83
C ALA A 23 -24.23 -17.07 17.04
N VAL A 24 -23.61 -16.51 16.00
CA VAL A 24 -24.22 -15.46 15.16
C VAL A 24 -25.50 -15.96 14.49
N THR A 25 -25.48 -17.20 13.96
CA THR A 25 -26.65 -17.79 13.31
C THR A 25 -27.76 -18.11 14.33
N GLN A 26 -27.42 -18.59 15.52
CA GLN A 26 -28.40 -18.84 16.60
C GLN A 26 -29.08 -17.54 17.07
N TYR A 27 -28.37 -16.41 17.04
CA TYR A 27 -28.96 -15.08 17.31
C TYR A 27 -29.84 -14.57 16.16
N GLY A 28 -30.09 -15.37 15.12
CA GLY A 28 -30.91 -14.99 13.97
C GLY A 28 -30.32 -13.86 13.14
N ARG A 29 -29.02 -13.70 13.18
CA ARG A 29 -28.32 -12.67 12.40
C ARG A 29 -27.83 -13.19 11.07
N ARG A 30 -27.83 -12.34 10.06
CA ARG A 30 -27.28 -12.69 8.74
C ARG A 30 -25.77 -12.86 8.84
N LEU A 31 -25.28 -14.01 8.39
CA LEU A 31 -23.86 -14.33 8.32
C LEU A 31 -23.49 -14.62 6.88
N ARG A 32 -22.45 -13.95 6.38
CA ARG A 32 -21.80 -14.25 5.09
C ARG A 32 -20.44 -14.88 5.38
N LEU A 33 -20.21 -16.05 4.79
CA LEU A 33 -18.92 -16.74 4.86
C LEU A 33 -18.14 -16.49 3.58
N TYR A 34 -16.97 -15.88 3.70
CA TYR A 34 -16.02 -15.79 2.61
C TYR A 34 -15.31 -17.13 2.46
N THR A 35 -15.54 -17.78 1.34
CA THR A 35 -14.99 -19.11 1.04
C THR A 35 -14.18 -19.04 -0.24
N PRO A 36 -12.86 -19.31 -0.20
CA PRO A 36 -12.07 -19.43 -1.42
C PRO A 36 -12.49 -20.69 -2.18
N VAL A 37 -12.71 -20.54 -3.49
CA VAL A 37 -13.03 -21.62 -4.40
C VAL A 37 -12.01 -21.62 -5.54
N GLY A 38 -11.37 -22.76 -5.81
CA GLY A 38 -10.37 -22.87 -6.86
C GLY A 38 -9.34 -23.96 -6.60
N ASP A 39 -8.23 -23.88 -7.31
CA ASP A 39 -7.15 -24.84 -7.21
C ASP A 39 -6.45 -24.83 -5.83
N LEU A 40 -5.86 -25.97 -5.48
CA LEU A 40 -5.25 -26.19 -4.16
C LEU A 40 -4.15 -25.18 -3.80
N LEU A 41 -3.28 -24.83 -4.73
CA LEU A 41 -2.14 -23.94 -4.46
C LEU A 41 -2.57 -22.52 -4.08
N PRO A 42 -3.46 -21.84 -4.84
CA PRO A 42 -4.01 -20.54 -4.42
C PRO A 42 -4.79 -20.60 -3.10
N GLY A 43 -5.53 -21.71 -2.89
CA GLY A 43 -6.27 -21.94 -1.65
C GLY A 43 -5.35 -22.09 -0.43
N MET A 44 -4.25 -22.80 -0.57
CA MET A 44 -3.24 -22.94 0.50
C MET A 44 -2.54 -21.61 0.80
N ALA A 45 -2.17 -20.83 -0.20
CA ALA A 45 -1.59 -19.50 0.00
C ALA A 45 -2.53 -18.59 0.79
N TYR A 46 -3.83 -18.64 0.48
CA TYR A 46 -4.84 -17.91 1.23
C TYR A 46 -4.92 -18.37 2.70
N LEU A 47 -4.97 -19.69 2.96
CA LEU A 47 -5.03 -20.24 4.32
C LEU A 47 -3.80 -19.89 5.15
N VAL A 48 -2.60 -20.00 4.57
CA VAL A 48 -1.35 -19.64 5.26
C VAL A 48 -1.37 -18.17 5.68
N ARG A 49 -1.82 -17.27 4.81
CA ARG A 49 -1.96 -15.83 5.15
C ARG A 49 -2.93 -15.63 6.31
N ARG A 50 -4.09 -16.32 6.30
CA ARG A 50 -5.06 -16.22 7.42
C ARG A 50 -4.48 -16.75 8.73
N LEU A 51 -3.76 -17.86 8.70
CA LEU A 51 -3.08 -18.41 9.87
C LEU A 51 -2.05 -17.42 10.45
N LEU A 52 -1.24 -16.80 9.60
CA LEU A 52 -0.26 -15.78 10.03
C LEU A 52 -0.94 -14.56 10.66
N GLU A 53 -2.03 -14.09 10.10
CA GLU A 53 -2.81 -12.99 10.68
C GLU A 53 -3.40 -13.35 12.05
N ASN A 54 -3.88 -14.59 12.23
CA ASN A 54 -4.42 -15.07 13.51
C ASN A 54 -3.35 -15.28 14.59
N THR A 55 -2.10 -15.45 14.20
CA THR A 55 -0.98 -15.59 15.14
C THR A 55 -0.34 -14.25 15.53
N SER A 56 -0.87 -13.14 15.01
CA SER A 56 -0.41 -11.80 15.38
C SER A 56 -0.59 -11.54 16.88
N ASN A 57 0.25 -10.69 17.45
CA ASN A 57 0.27 -10.40 18.89
C ASN A 57 -1.05 -9.79 19.42
N GLU A 58 -1.88 -9.24 18.56
CA GLU A 58 -3.17 -8.63 18.91
C GLU A 58 -4.37 -9.56 18.70
N SER A 59 -4.14 -10.79 18.28
CA SER A 59 -5.22 -11.74 17.99
C SER A 59 -5.98 -12.09 19.28
N PHE A 60 -7.32 -12.03 19.21
CA PHE A 60 -8.22 -12.44 20.28
C PHE A 60 -7.90 -13.87 20.78
N LEU A 61 -7.64 -14.79 19.87
CA LEU A 61 -7.30 -16.17 20.18
C LEU A 61 -5.99 -16.29 20.97
N ARG A 62 -4.98 -15.48 20.66
CA ARG A 62 -3.73 -15.46 21.41
C ARG A 62 -3.95 -14.96 22.84
N LYS A 63 -4.70 -13.88 23.01
CA LYS A 63 -5.00 -13.32 24.33
C LYS A 63 -5.78 -14.31 25.21
N GLU A 64 -6.71 -15.04 24.62
CA GLU A 64 -7.49 -16.06 25.34
C GLU A 64 -6.65 -17.32 25.67
N TYR A 65 -6.03 -17.95 24.67
CA TYR A 65 -5.40 -19.27 24.82
C TYR A 65 -3.94 -19.24 25.26
N VAL A 66 -3.19 -18.21 24.92
CA VAL A 66 -1.76 -18.11 25.26
C VAL A 66 -1.55 -17.23 26.49
N GLU A 67 -2.25 -16.10 26.57
CA GLU A 67 -2.11 -15.13 27.66
C GLU A 67 -3.13 -15.36 28.79
N SER A 68 -4.04 -16.33 28.64
CA SER A 68 -5.06 -16.72 29.63
C SER A 68 -5.90 -15.53 30.15
N GLN A 69 -6.15 -14.55 29.31
CA GLN A 69 -7.02 -13.42 29.66
C GLN A 69 -8.47 -13.89 29.76
N SER A 70 -9.20 -13.40 30.77
CA SER A 70 -10.59 -13.78 30.95
C SER A 70 -11.47 -13.23 29.82
N LEU A 71 -12.46 -14.02 29.39
CA LEU A 71 -13.47 -13.59 28.39
C LEU A 71 -14.13 -12.26 28.77
N ASN A 72 -14.39 -12.03 30.07
CA ASN A 72 -14.98 -10.78 30.52
C ASN A 72 -14.06 -9.57 30.27
N THR A 73 -12.76 -9.74 30.42
CA THR A 73 -11.76 -8.69 30.09
C THR A 73 -11.69 -8.43 28.61
N LEU A 74 -11.70 -9.50 27.80
CA LEU A 74 -11.63 -9.40 26.33
C LEU A 74 -12.89 -8.81 25.69
N LEU A 75 -14.06 -8.99 26.34
CA LEU A 75 -15.36 -8.47 25.88
C LEU A 75 -15.72 -7.14 26.52
N ALA A 76 -14.93 -6.65 27.47
CA ALA A 76 -15.16 -5.34 28.08
C ALA A 76 -15.07 -4.23 27.01
N PRO A 77 -15.93 -3.21 27.10
CA PRO A 77 -15.77 -2.05 26.23
C PRO A 77 -14.37 -1.44 26.39
N PRO A 78 -13.70 -1.01 25.31
CA PRO A 78 -12.40 -0.37 25.42
C PRO A 78 -12.51 0.88 26.32
N ILE A 79 -11.76 0.90 27.41
CA ILE A 79 -11.75 2.01 28.36
C ILE A 79 -10.83 3.08 27.79
N LEU A 80 -11.38 4.28 27.55
CA LEU A 80 -10.64 5.42 27.01
C LEU A 80 -9.42 5.84 27.88
N GLU A 81 -9.39 5.45 29.15
CA GLU A 81 -8.27 5.72 30.07
C GLU A 81 -6.97 4.99 29.67
N GLU A 82 -7.05 3.80 29.05
CA GLU A 82 -5.85 3.11 28.54
C GLU A 82 -5.27 3.77 27.29
N LEU A 83 -6.10 4.50 26.54
CA LEU A 83 -5.64 5.34 25.41
C LEU A 83 -5.01 6.66 25.86
N GLY A 84 -5.15 7.03 27.14
CA GLY A 84 -4.58 8.25 27.73
C GLY A 84 -3.12 8.15 28.15
N GLN A 85 -2.54 6.97 28.21
CA GLN A 85 -1.10 6.82 28.31
C GLN A 85 -0.52 7.06 26.91
N LYS A 86 -0.16 8.31 26.63
CA LYS A 86 0.70 8.60 25.48
C LYS A 86 1.85 7.62 25.53
N PRO A 87 2.07 6.79 24.48
CA PRO A 87 3.26 5.97 24.44
C PRO A 87 4.43 6.91 24.80
N HIS A 88 5.32 6.47 25.64
CA HIS A 88 6.53 7.20 25.99
C HIS A 88 7.25 7.44 24.67
N LEU A 89 6.96 8.57 24.05
CA LEU A 89 7.67 9.02 22.86
C LEU A 89 9.12 9.14 23.31
N LEU A 90 9.92 8.16 22.89
CA LEU A 90 11.37 8.30 23.01
C LEU A 90 11.66 9.69 22.45
N SER A 91 12.16 10.59 23.30
CA SER A 91 12.48 11.95 22.93
C SER A 91 13.34 11.91 21.67
N GLN A 92 12.76 12.37 20.57
CA GLN A 92 13.49 12.43 19.31
C GLN A 92 14.65 13.42 19.44
N PRO A 93 15.79 13.16 18.81
CA PRO A 93 16.88 14.12 18.79
C PRO A 93 16.38 15.47 18.27
N ALA A 94 16.70 16.55 18.96
CA ALA A 94 16.33 17.90 18.55
C ALA A 94 16.76 18.16 17.10
N GLY A 95 15.82 18.60 16.26
CA GLY A 95 16.06 18.93 14.85
C GLY A 95 15.49 17.94 13.82
N MET A 96 14.85 16.85 14.23
CA MET A 96 14.10 16.00 13.29
C MET A 96 12.67 16.50 13.15
N GLN A 97 12.27 16.78 11.92
CA GLN A 97 10.87 17.03 11.61
C GLN A 97 10.11 15.72 11.83
N GLU A 98 9.19 15.72 12.79
CA GLU A 98 8.39 14.54 13.13
C GLU A 98 7.53 14.15 11.92
N PHE A 99 7.61 12.85 11.53
CA PHE A 99 6.72 12.33 10.50
C PHE A 99 5.28 12.38 11.02
N GLN A 100 4.38 12.87 10.20
CA GLN A 100 2.95 12.88 10.46
C GLN A 100 2.22 12.21 9.29
N ASN A 101 1.29 11.35 9.62
CA ASN A 101 0.46 10.70 8.60
C ASN A 101 -0.37 11.73 7.83
N GLU A 102 -0.53 11.48 6.55
CA GLU A 102 -1.40 12.26 5.67
C GLU A 102 -2.86 12.13 6.15
N PRO A 103 -3.56 13.23 6.44
CA PRO A 103 -4.94 13.15 6.91
C PRO A 103 -5.86 12.60 5.82
N GLN A 104 -6.74 11.66 6.19
CA GLN A 104 -7.75 11.14 5.29
C GLN A 104 -8.86 12.20 5.06
N ARG A 105 -9.48 12.15 3.88
CA ARG A 105 -10.63 13.00 3.54
C ARG A 105 -11.84 12.63 4.40
N ASP A 106 -12.42 13.63 5.01
CA ASP A 106 -13.72 13.47 5.69
C ASP A 106 -14.86 13.68 4.68
N PHE A 107 -15.44 12.59 4.21
CA PHE A 107 -16.57 12.64 3.28
C PHE A 107 -17.91 12.99 3.94
N ALA A 108 -17.97 13.28 5.24
CA ALA A 108 -19.10 13.96 5.84
C ALA A 108 -19.18 15.44 5.38
N GLN A 109 -18.04 16.01 4.94
CA GLN A 109 -17.96 17.38 4.40
C GLN A 109 -18.43 17.43 2.94
N ALA A 110 -19.28 18.41 2.63
CA ALA A 110 -19.86 18.54 1.29
C ALA A 110 -18.81 18.80 0.19
N ASP A 111 -17.83 19.64 0.50
CA ASP A 111 -16.77 20.01 -0.45
C ASP A 111 -15.92 18.81 -0.86
N ASN A 112 -15.55 17.95 0.09
CA ASN A 112 -14.81 16.73 -0.19
C ASN A 112 -15.62 15.75 -1.07
N ARG A 113 -16.94 15.66 -0.83
CA ARG A 113 -17.81 14.86 -1.71
C ARG A 113 -17.90 15.43 -3.12
N ALA A 114 -18.04 16.74 -3.24
CA ALA A 114 -18.13 17.43 -4.52
C ALA A 114 -16.83 17.25 -5.33
N ALA A 115 -15.67 17.41 -4.70
CA ALA A 115 -14.37 17.21 -5.32
C ALA A 115 -14.20 15.78 -5.83
N MET A 116 -14.50 14.78 -5.01
CA MET A 116 -14.42 13.36 -5.40
C MET A 116 -15.40 13.03 -6.53
N GLN A 117 -16.64 13.51 -6.46
CA GLN A 117 -17.64 13.32 -7.52
C GLN A 117 -17.16 13.90 -8.85
N GLN A 118 -16.58 15.10 -8.82
CA GLN A 118 -16.01 15.75 -9.99
C GLN A 118 -14.83 14.93 -10.55
N ALA A 119 -13.93 14.46 -9.69
CA ALA A 119 -12.78 13.63 -10.09
C ALA A 119 -13.25 12.32 -10.75
N VAL A 120 -14.22 11.62 -10.16
CA VAL A 120 -14.81 10.40 -10.75
C VAL A 120 -15.45 10.70 -12.11
N THR A 121 -16.16 11.80 -12.25
CA THR A 121 -16.76 12.22 -13.53
C THR A 121 -15.68 12.48 -14.58
N THR A 122 -14.62 13.17 -14.20
CA THR A 122 -13.48 13.47 -15.09
C THR A 122 -12.78 12.19 -15.54
N VAL A 123 -12.47 11.28 -14.61
CA VAL A 123 -11.86 9.98 -14.94
C VAL A 123 -12.77 9.16 -15.87
N ARG A 124 -14.07 9.12 -15.59
CA ARG A 124 -15.02 8.40 -16.46
C ARG A 124 -15.05 8.92 -17.91
N SER A 125 -14.79 10.20 -18.13
CA SER A 125 -14.68 10.76 -19.48
C SER A 125 -13.42 10.30 -20.25
N GLN A 126 -12.48 9.68 -19.55
CA GLN A 126 -11.20 9.21 -20.10
C GLN A 126 -11.14 7.70 -20.30
N LEU A 127 -12.18 6.97 -19.88
CA LEU A 127 -12.19 5.52 -19.96
C LEU A 127 -12.06 4.99 -21.39
N GLY A 128 -11.57 3.76 -21.52
CA GLY A 128 -11.40 3.07 -22.79
C GLY A 128 -10.21 3.53 -23.64
N ARG A 129 -9.46 4.54 -23.20
CA ARG A 129 -8.27 5.02 -23.92
C ARG A 129 -7.12 4.02 -23.83
N GLN A 130 -6.26 4.07 -24.83
CA GLN A 130 -4.95 3.43 -24.76
C GLN A 130 -3.94 4.43 -24.18
N TRP A 131 -3.22 4.00 -23.17
CA TRP A 131 -2.24 4.80 -22.46
C TRP A 131 -0.83 4.31 -22.78
N THR A 132 0.06 5.23 -22.95
CA THR A 132 1.51 4.98 -23.12
C THR A 132 2.23 5.76 -22.04
N SER A 133 3.35 5.22 -21.52
CA SER A 133 4.15 5.97 -20.55
C SER A 133 4.71 7.23 -21.20
N SER A 134 4.50 8.38 -20.55
CA SER A 134 5.05 9.68 -20.96
C SER A 134 6.44 9.94 -20.36
N SER A 135 6.88 9.11 -19.43
CA SER A 135 8.15 9.26 -18.70
C SER A 135 9.41 8.98 -19.53
N GLY A 136 9.29 8.91 -20.86
CA GLY A 136 10.44 8.70 -21.77
C GLY A 136 11.01 7.28 -21.76
N GLY A 137 10.31 6.33 -21.15
CA GLY A 137 10.63 4.91 -21.24
C GLY A 137 10.40 4.36 -22.65
N PRO A 138 11.01 3.21 -22.99
CA PRO A 138 10.78 2.57 -24.27
C PRO A 138 9.33 2.15 -24.41
N GLN A 139 8.81 2.20 -25.61
CA GLN A 139 7.52 1.62 -25.92
C GLN A 139 7.57 0.11 -25.69
N LEU A 140 6.71 -0.40 -24.82
CA LEU A 140 6.59 -1.84 -24.58
C LEU A 140 5.93 -2.52 -25.78
N LEU A 141 6.46 -3.67 -26.17
CA LEU A 141 6.06 -4.42 -27.37
C LEU A 141 5.29 -5.70 -27.06
N GLY A 142 4.98 -5.94 -25.79
CA GLY A 142 4.21 -7.10 -25.35
C GLY A 142 2.72 -6.99 -25.65
N PRO A 143 1.92 -7.97 -25.22
CA PRO A 143 0.48 -8.02 -25.49
C PRO A 143 -0.24 -6.85 -24.83
N LEU A 144 -1.32 -6.41 -25.49
CA LEU A 144 -2.20 -5.37 -24.93
C LEU A 144 -2.93 -5.91 -23.69
N ILE A 145 -2.81 -5.20 -22.58
CA ILE A 145 -3.51 -5.48 -21.34
C ILE A 145 -4.71 -4.54 -21.24
N GLU A 146 -5.89 -5.10 -21.07
CA GLU A 146 -7.12 -4.36 -20.91
C GLU A 146 -7.58 -4.41 -19.46
N SER A 147 -7.64 -3.25 -18.80
CA SER A 147 -8.22 -3.10 -17.47
C SER A 147 -9.72 -2.89 -17.57
N ARG A 148 -10.49 -3.60 -16.74
CA ARG A 148 -11.96 -3.54 -16.73
C ARG A 148 -12.49 -3.20 -15.34
N ASN A 149 -13.58 -2.45 -15.31
CA ASN A 149 -14.26 -2.10 -14.06
C ASN A 149 -14.92 -3.37 -13.45
N PRO A 150 -14.54 -3.77 -12.23
CA PRO A 150 -15.08 -4.99 -11.62
C PRO A 150 -16.59 -4.89 -11.32
N GLY A 151 -17.13 -3.69 -11.10
CA GLY A 151 -18.56 -3.44 -10.91
C GLY A 151 -19.35 -3.36 -12.22
N ARG A 152 -18.66 -3.24 -13.37
CA ARG A 152 -19.23 -3.16 -14.72
C ARG A 152 -18.30 -3.84 -15.72
N PRO A 153 -18.34 -5.17 -15.83
CA PRO A 153 -17.34 -5.94 -16.61
C PRO A 153 -17.24 -5.55 -18.09
N ASP A 154 -18.28 -4.95 -18.66
CA ASP A 154 -18.28 -4.45 -20.04
C ASP A 154 -17.59 -3.07 -20.18
N GLU A 155 -17.32 -2.37 -19.07
CA GLU A 155 -16.69 -1.06 -19.07
C GLU A 155 -15.15 -1.22 -19.05
N VAL A 156 -14.51 -0.85 -20.14
CA VAL A 156 -13.03 -0.83 -20.23
C VAL A 156 -12.52 0.43 -19.56
N VAL A 157 -11.69 0.27 -18.53
CA VAL A 157 -11.05 1.37 -17.80
C VAL A 157 -9.92 1.98 -18.63
N GLY A 158 -9.03 1.14 -19.14
CA GLY A 158 -7.92 1.57 -19.97
C GLY A 158 -7.19 0.41 -20.62
N ARG A 159 -6.31 0.73 -21.55
CA ARG A 159 -5.46 -0.23 -22.26
C ARG A 159 -4.02 0.19 -22.16
N LEU A 160 -3.14 -0.75 -21.88
CA LEU A 160 -1.70 -0.56 -21.74
C LEU A 160 -0.95 -1.68 -22.49
N SER A 161 0.19 -1.36 -23.06
CA SER A 161 1.08 -2.40 -23.60
C SER A 161 1.77 -3.14 -22.44
N GLY A 162 1.67 -4.45 -22.45
CA GLY A 162 2.44 -5.31 -21.56
C GLY A 162 3.91 -5.38 -21.99
N ALA A 163 4.76 -5.91 -21.12
CA ALA A 163 6.17 -6.17 -21.43
C ALA A 163 6.34 -7.55 -22.06
N SER A 164 7.14 -7.64 -23.11
CA SER A 164 7.67 -8.89 -23.63
C SER A 164 8.87 -9.35 -22.79
N PRO A 165 9.34 -10.61 -22.93
CA PRO A 165 10.58 -11.06 -22.30
C PRO A 165 11.80 -10.19 -22.66
N ASP A 166 11.90 -9.74 -23.91
CA ASP A 166 12.95 -8.85 -24.37
C ASP A 166 12.90 -7.47 -23.69
N ASP A 167 11.69 -6.92 -23.49
CA ASP A 167 11.52 -5.66 -22.75
C ASP A 167 12.02 -5.78 -21.31
N VAL A 168 11.74 -6.92 -20.66
CA VAL A 168 12.22 -7.19 -19.29
C VAL A 168 13.74 -7.26 -19.26
N GLU A 169 14.37 -7.98 -20.21
CA GLU A 169 15.82 -8.07 -20.29
C GLU A 169 16.47 -6.70 -20.53
N GLN A 170 15.89 -5.90 -21.41
CA GLN A 170 16.36 -4.53 -21.64
C GLN A 170 16.18 -3.63 -20.40
N ALA A 171 15.09 -3.79 -19.66
CA ALA A 171 14.88 -3.06 -18.39
C ALA A 171 15.97 -3.41 -17.37
N VAL A 172 16.30 -4.70 -17.22
CA VAL A 172 17.40 -5.16 -16.36
C VAL A 172 18.74 -4.56 -16.81
N ARG A 173 19.06 -4.61 -18.09
CA ARG A 173 20.30 -4.03 -18.63
C ARG A 173 20.40 -2.53 -18.34
N ARG A 174 19.32 -1.76 -18.56
CA ARG A 174 19.28 -0.32 -18.25
C ARG A 174 19.44 -0.06 -16.75
N ALA A 175 18.77 -0.82 -15.91
CA ALA A 175 18.89 -0.69 -14.46
C ALA A 175 20.32 -0.97 -13.97
N ILE A 176 21.01 -1.95 -14.57
CA ILE A 176 22.43 -2.24 -14.28
C ILE A 176 23.33 -1.06 -14.72
N LEU A 177 23.09 -0.47 -15.89
CA LEU A 177 23.87 0.66 -16.40
C LEU A 177 23.77 1.90 -15.49
N VAL A 178 22.59 2.22 -14.98
CA VAL A 178 22.38 3.39 -14.11
C VAL A 178 22.68 3.12 -12.64
N ARG A 179 22.97 1.88 -12.26
CA ARG A 179 23.16 1.48 -10.86
C ARG A 179 24.19 2.32 -10.13
N GLN A 180 25.34 2.56 -10.79
CA GLN A 180 26.44 3.29 -10.18
C GLN A 180 26.09 4.77 -9.98
N SER A 181 25.57 5.44 -10.99
CA SER A 181 25.20 6.85 -10.92
C SER A 181 24.07 7.08 -9.90
N TRP A 182 23.10 6.18 -9.83
CA TRP A 182 22.02 6.26 -8.84
C TRP A 182 22.54 6.05 -7.40
N ARG A 183 23.42 5.08 -7.18
CA ARG A 183 24.12 4.87 -5.91
C ARG A 183 24.87 6.12 -5.45
N ASP A 184 25.58 6.77 -6.39
CA ASP A 184 26.44 7.91 -6.10
C ASP A 184 25.63 9.23 -6.02
N THR A 185 24.33 9.22 -6.33
CA THR A 185 23.40 10.32 -6.08
C THR A 185 23.31 10.59 -4.57
N THR A 186 23.40 11.85 -4.16
CA THR A 186 23.40 12.21 -2.74
C THR A 186 22.10 11.81 -2.02
N THR A 187 22.19 11.58 -0.72
CA THR A 187 21.02 11.28 0.13
C THR A 187 19.97 12.36 0.00
N GLU A 188 20.36 13.63 0.08
CA GLU A 188 19.47 14.77 -0.01
C GLU A 188 18.71 14.79 -1.35
N ARG A 189 19.42 14.54 -2.45
CA ARG A 189 18.78 14.53 -3.76
C ARG A 189 17.74 13.42 -3.89
N ARG A 190 18.03 12.21 -3.40
CA ARG A 190 17.07 11.12 -3.40
C ARG A 190 15.86 11.39 -2.51
N VAL A 191 16.11 11.99 -1.33
CA VAL A 191 15.03 12.45 -0.42
C VAL A 191 14.15 13.50 -1.09
N ASP A 192 14.74 14.48 -1.78
CA ASP A 192 13.98 15.54 -2.48
C ASP A 192 13.13 14.97 -3.60
N ILE A 193 13.62 13.96 -4.32
CA ILE A 193 12.82 13.25 -5.34
C ILE A 193 11.58 12.58 -4.70
N MET A 194 11.76 11.87 -3.58
CA MET A 194 10.62 11.23 -2.88
C MET A 194 9.59 12.27 -2.40
N ARG A 195 10.04 13.39 -1.84
CA ARG A 195 9.15 14.48 -1.40
C ARG A 195 8.44 15.17 -2.55
N THR A 196 9.12 15.31 -3.69
CA THR A 196 8.49 15.82 -4.90
C THR A 196 7.38 14.88 -5.38
N ALA A 197 7.64 13.58 -5.40
CA ALA A 197 6.63 12.58 -5.74
C ALA A 197 5.43 12.63 -4.76
N ALA A 198 5.68 12.75 -3.45
CA ALA A 198 4.61 12.92 -2.46
C ALA A 198 3.77 14.18 -2.73
N SER A 199 4.41 15.29 -3.08
CA SER A 199 3.72 16.53 -3.43
C SER A 199 2.87 16.39 -4.70
N LEU A 200 3.37 15.69 -5.71
CA LEU A 200 2.62 15.38 -6.93
C LEU A 200 1.40 14.50 -6.64
N MET A 201 1.55 13.48 -5.77
CA MET A 201 0.42 12.66 -5.33
C MET A 201 -0.64 13.49 -4.60
N ARG A 202 -0.25 14.40 -3.72
CA ARG A 202 -1.19 15.31 -3.03
C ARG A 202 -1.98 16.16 -4.01
N MET A 203 -1.31 16.75 -5.00
CA MET A 203 -1.98 17.56 -6.02
C MET A 203 -2.96 16.77 -6.86
N ARG A 204 -2.71 15.48 -7.11
CA ARG A 204 -3.54 14.59 -7.91
C ARG A 204 -4.38 13.61 -7.07
N ARG A 205 -4.52 13.85 -5.78
CA ARG A 205 -5.12 12.91 -4.82
C ARG A 205 -6.50 12.44 -5.24
N ASP A 206 -7.40 13.37 -5.52
CA ASP A 206 -8.78 13.03 -5.88
C ASP A 206 -8.85 12.33 -7.26
N GLU A 207 -7.97 12.69 -8.20
CA GLU A 207 -7.83 12.01 -9.49
C GLU A 207 -7.34 10.58 -9.33
N LEU A 208 -6.28 10.34 -8.56
CA LEU A 208 -5.73 9.01 -8.31
C LEU A 208 -6.74 8.12 -7.60
N ALA A 209 -7.42 8.64 -6.58
CA ALA A 209 -8.50 7.92 -5.90
C ALA A 209 -9.65 7.58 -6.86
N ALA A 210 -10.01 8.50 -7.77
CA ALA A 210 -11.05 8.24 -8.76
C ALA A 210 -10.66 7.12 -9.76
N TRP A 211 -9.40 7.05 -10.18
CA TRP A 211 -8.90 5.93 -10.97
C TRP A 211 -9.00 4.61 -10.23
N GLU A 212 -8.64 4.59 -8.96
CA GLU A 212 -8.71 3.39 -8.12
C GLU A 212 -10.16 2.93 -7.87
N ILE A 213 -11.09 3.87 -7.66
CA ILE A 213 -12.52 3.59 -7.55
C ILE A 213 -13.03 2.86 -8.82
N VAL A 214 -12.62 3.32 -10.00
CA VAL A 214 -13.10 2.76 -11.25
C VAL A 214 -12.38 1.46 -11.61
N GLU A 215 -11.07 1.37 -11.41
CA GLU A 215 -10.28 0.18 -11.76
C GLU A 215 -10.44 -0.96 -10.75
N CYS A 216 -10.47 -0.64 -9.46
CA CYS A 216 -10.45 -1.65 -8.40
C CYS A 216 -11.80 -1.81 -7.67
N GLY A 217 -12.78 -0.95 -7.96
CA GLY A 217 -14.09 -1.00 -7.34
C GLY A 217 -14.10 -0.57 -5.86
N LYS A 218 -13.09 0.18 -5.41
CA LYS A 218 -13.00 0.61 -4.02
C LYS A 218 -14.04 1.67 -3.67
N PRO A 219 -14.59 1.65 -2.45
CA PRO A 219 -15.34 2.79 -1.91
C PRO A 219 -14.45 4.04 -1.80
N TRP A 220 -15.04 5.22 -1.83
CA TRP A 220 -14.33 6.50 -1.78
C TRP A 220 -13.35 6.61 -0.63
N ARG A 221 -13.76 6.18 0.57
CA ARG A 221 -12.94 6.23 1.76
C ARG A 221 -11.71 5.34 1.66
N GLU A 222 -11.88 4.13 1.13
CA GLU A 222 -10.79 3.16 0.97
C GLU A 222 -9.80 3.61 -0.11
N ALA A 223 -10.30 4.17 -1.22
CA ALA A 223 -9.45 4.70 -2.27
C ALA A 223 -8.65 5.91 -1.76
N ASP A 224 -9.28 6.86 -1.06
CA ASP A 224 -8.58 7.99 -0.47
C ASP A 224 -7.53 7.58 0.57
N ALA A 225 -7.84 6.55 1.37
CA ALA A 225 -6.90 6.01 2.37
C ALA A 225 -5.67 5.38 1.71
N ASP A 226 -5.81 4.69 0.58
CA ASP A 226 -4.70 4.11 -0.18
C ASP A 226 -3.77 5.21 -0.72
N ILE A 227 -4.34 6.31 -1.26
CA ILE A 227 -3.52 7.45 -1.71
C ILE A 227 -2.80 8.11 -0.53
N ALA A 228 -3.48 8.29 0.60
CA ALA A 228 -2.86 8.87 1.81
C ALA A 228 -1.69 7.99 2.30
N GLU A 229 -1.87 6.67 2.33
CA GLU A 229 -0.81 5.73 2.72
C GLU A 229 0.36 5.73 1.72
N ALA A 230 0.10 5.88 0.43
CA ALA A 230 1.16 6.03 -0.58
C ALA A 230 2.01 7.29 -0.34
N ILE A 231 1.37 8.40 0.01
CA ILE A 231 2.05 9.65 0.38
C ILE A 231 2.88 9.43 1.66
N ASP A 232 2.30 8.76 2.65
CA ASP A 232 2.97 8.42 3.90
C ASP A 232 4.25 7.61 3.66
N PHE A 233 4.23 6.60 2.81
CA PHE A 233 5.42 5.83 2.47
C PHE A 233 6.54 6.70 1.89
N LEU A 234 6.22 7.60 0.97
CA LEU A 234 7.20 8.50 0.37
C LEU A 234 7.85 9.42 1.41
N GLU A 235 7.05 10.05 2.26
CA GLU A 235 7.53 10.95 3.30
C GLU A 235 8.28 10.22 4.42
N PHE A 236 7.75 9.07 4.86
CA PHE A 236 8.36 8.27 5.93
C PHE A 236 9.75 7.77 5.51
N TYR A 237 9.87 7.13 4.34
CA TYR A 237 11.16 6.61 3.90
C TYR A 237 12.15 7.73 3.55
N ALA A 238 11.69 8.88 3.08
CA ALA A 238 12.54 10.06 2.90
C ALA A 238 13.11 10.56 4.22
N ALA A 239 12.26 10.65 5.26
CA ALA A 239 12.67 11.10 6.59
C ALA A 239 13.58 10.07 7.28
N ASP A 240 13.20 8.80 7.25
CA ASP A 240 13.97 7.74 7.92
C ASP A 240 15.32 7.51 7.24
N TRP A 241 15.38 7.51 5.91
CA TRP A 241 16.66 7.39 5.21
C TRP A 241 17.62 8.54 5.53
N ARG A 242 17.13 9.78 5.61
CA ARG A 242 17.96 10.91 6.05
C ARG A 242 18.58 10.66 7.44
N ARG A 243 17.83 10.04 8.34
CA ARG A 243 18.27 9.69 9.69
C ARG A 243 19.32 8.58 9.72
N ILE A 244 19.19 7.53 8.90
CA ILE A 244 20.05 6.34 8.98
C ILE A 244 21.18 6.31 7.93
N ALA A 245 21.12 7.13 6.89
CA ALA A 245 22.11 7.13 5.80
C ALA A 245 23.51 7.60 6.23
N SER A 246 23.59 8.42 7.27
CA SER A 246 24.86 8.93 7.76
C SER A 246 25.68 7.82 8.45
N PRO A 247 27.02 7.80 8.24
CA PRO A 247 27.89 6.87 8.93
C PRO A 247 27.76 6.98 10.44
N ARG A 248 27.51 5.87 11.13
CA ARG A 248 27.43 5.84 12.59
C ARG A 248 28.69 5.22 13.18
N ARG A 249 29.41 5.97 14.01
CA ARG A 249 30.57 5.47 14.75
C ARG A 249 30.16 4.38 15.75
N LEU A 250 30.88 3.26 15.78
CA LEU A 250 30.60 2.06 16.57
C LEU A 250 31.66 1.82 17.66
N GLY A 251 32.07 2.73 18.40
CA GLY A 251 33.03 2.53 19.46
C GLY A 251 34.29 3.35 19.23
N GLN A 252 35.25 3.19 20.19
CA GLN A 252 36.49 3.91 20.18
C GLN A 252 37.61 2.92 20.57
N ALA A 253 38.36 2.46 19.57
CA ALA A 253 39.60 1.76 19.79
C ALA A 253 40.75 2.65 19.31
N PRO A 254 41.90 2.75 20.05
CA PRO A 254 43.02 3.54 19.61
C PRO A 254 43.53 3.10 18.22
N GLY A 255 43.64 4.04 17.29
CA GLY A 255 44.10 3.79 15.93
C GLY A 255 43.06 3.23 14.98
N GLU A 256 41.79 3.05 15.42
CA GLU A 256 40.72 2.50 14.57
C GLU A 256 39.58 3.52 14.37
N LEU A 257 38.97 3.48 13.17
CA LEU A 257 37.75 4.21 12.82
C LEU A 257 36.67 3.18 12.44
N ASN A 258 35.91 2.72 13.43
CA ASN A 258 34.85 1.74 13.24
C ASN A 258 33.53 2.46 12.95
N GLN A 259 32.94 2.20 11.76
CA GLN A 259 31.71 2.82 11.34
C GLN A 259 30.73 1.80 10.77
N ARG A 260 29.44 2.01 11.02
CA ARG A 260 28.35 1.33 10.33
C ARG A 260 27.89 2.19 9.16
N LEU A 261 27.84 1.57 7.99
CA LEU A 261 27.38 2.18 6.74
C LEU A 261 26.30 1.30 6.13
N TYR A 262 25.34 1.92 5.46
CA TYR A 262 24.39 1.22 4.60
C TYR A 262 24.82 1.38 3.15
N SER A 263 24.76 0.30 2.38
CA SER A 263 25.07 0.31 0.95
C SER A 263 23.90 -0.28 0.16
N PRO A 264 23.56 0.28 -1.01
CA PRO A 264 22.53 -0.28 -1.87
C PRO A 264 22.89 -1.69 -2.33
N ARG A 265 21.88 -2.55 -2.43
CA ARG A 265 22.03 -3.94 -2.91
C ARG A 265 22.19 -4.05 -4.42
N GLY A 266 21.63 -3.09 -5.16
CA GLY A 266 21.64 -3.07 -6.61
C GLY A 266 20.24 -3.07 -7.20
N VAL A 267 20.08 -3.61 -8.40
CA VAL A 267 18.78 -3.66 -9.09
C VAL A 267 17.76 -4.44 -8.25
N THR A 268 16.61 -3.83 -8.02
CA THR A 268 15.51 -4.39 -7.21
C THR A 268 14.29 -4.60 -8.09
N ALA A 269 13.74 -5.80 -8.09
CA ALA A 269 12.45 -6.10 -8.70
C ALA A 269 11.34 -5.88 -7.67
N VAL A 270 10.35 -5.06 -8.02
CA VAL A 270 9.14 -4.84 -7.23
C VAL A 270 7.97 -5.48 -7.96
N ILE A 271 7.36 -6.50 -7.35
CA ILE A 271 6.22 -7.24 -7.87
C ILE A 271 5.06 -7.01 -6.90
N ALA A 272 4.14 -6.12 -7.26
CA ALA A 272 3.11 -5.62 -6.36
C ALA A 272 1.76 -6.32 -6.54
N PRO A 273 0.94 -6.42 -5.47
CA PRO A 273 -0.41 -6.92 -5.52
C PRO A 273 -1.39 -5.86 -6.06
N TRP A 274 -2.66 -6.23 -6.15
CA TRP A 274 -3.74 -5.38 -6.69
C TRP A 274 -4.65 -4.75 -5.62
N ASN A 275 -4.61 -5.25 -4.38
CA ASN A 275 -5.58 -4.86 -3.34
C ASN A 275 -5.32 -3.50 -2.70
N PHE A 276 -4.07 -3.06 -2.67
CA PHE A 276 -3.63 -1.69 -2.36
C PHE A 276 -2.75 -1.23 -3.53
N PRO A 277 -3.37 -0.87 -4.66
CA PRO A 277 -2.69 -0.80 -5.95
C PRO A 277 -1.77 0.40 -6.09
N LEU A 278 -1.86 1.38 -5.20
CA LEU A 278 -0.94 2.52 -5.13
C LEU A 278 -0.05 2.47 -3.89
N ALA A 279 -0.60 2.24 -2.69
CA ALA A 279 0.17 2.31 -1.44
C ALA A 279 1.28 1.25 -1.38
N ILE A 280 0.94 -0.03 -1.54
CA ILE A 280 1.94 -1.11 -1.44
C ILE A 280 3.06 -0.95 -2.48
N PRO A 281 2.78 -0.76 -3.78
CA PRO A 281 3.86 -0.55 -4.74
C PRO A 281 4.67 0.71 -4.44
N THR A 282 4.05 1.81 -4.02
CA THR A 282 4.78 3.02 -3.61
C THR A 282 5.73 2.74 -2.46
N GLY A 283 5.27 2.03 -1.42
CA GLY A 283 6.11 1.65 -0.29
C GLY A 283 7.33 0.82 -0.71
N MET A 284 7.12 -0.20 -1.55
CA MET A 284 8.21 -1.05 -2.04
C MET A 284 9.19 -0.30 -2.95
N VAL A 285 8.68 0.51 -3.88
CA VAL A 285 9.49 1.26 -4.84
C VAL A 285 10.26 2.37 -4.14
N SER A 286 9.61 3.17 -3.29
CA SER A 286 10.24 4.29 -2.59
C SER A 286 11.33 3.85 -1.62
N ALA A 287 11.10 2.76 -0.88
CA ALA A 287 12.12 2.18 0.00
C ALA A 287 13.38 1.76 -0.77
N ALA A 288 13.21 1.14 -1.94
CA ALA A 288 14.33 0.75 -2.79
C ALA A 288 15.03 1.96 -3.42
N LEU A 289 14.28 2.90 -4.00
CA LEU A 289 14.85 4.07 -4.67
C LEU A 289 15.61 4.97 -3.70
N VAL A 290 15.02 5.34 -2.57
CA VAL A 290 15.65 6.27 -1.61
C VAL A 290 16.95 5.72 -1.05
N THR A 291 17.05 4.39 -0.90
CA THR A 291 18.27 3.71 -0.43
C THR A 291 19.32 3.49 -1.54
N GLY A 292 19.08 3.98 -2.77
CA GLY A 292 20.05 3.98 -3.85
C GLY A 292 19.98 2.75 -4.77
N ASN A 293 18.89 2.01 -4.78
CA ASN A 293 18.70 0.86 -5.63
C ASN A 293 17.81 1.24 -6.84
N PRO A 294 18.24 0.99 -8.08
CA PRO A 294 17.37 1.08 -9.25
C PRO A 294 16.26 0.03 -9.16
N VAL A 295 15.07 0.41 -9.61
CA VAL A 295 13.87 -0.43 -9.50
C VAL A 295 13.36 -0.84 -10.87
N ILE A 296 12.97 -2.12 -10.99
CA ILE A 296 12.14 -2.65 -12.06
C ILE A 296 10.79 -2.94 -11.43
N PHE A 297 9.78 -2.19 -11.84
CA PHE A 297 8.45 -2.28 -11.28
C PHE A 297 7.51 -3.09 -12.19
N LYS A 298 6.92 -4.14 -11.63
CA LYS A 298 5.86 -4.93 -12.25
C LYS A 298 4.58 -4.76 -11.41
N PRO A 299 3.62 -3.90 -11.82
CA PRO A 299 2.31 -3.82 -11.17
C PRO A 299 1.51 -5.11 -11.37
N SER A 300 0.41 -5.23 -10.62
CA SER A 300 -0.55 -6.30 -10.88
C SER A 300 -1.24 -6.10 -12.23
N GLU A 301 -1.47 -7.19 -12.93
CA GLU A 301 -2.28 -7.21 -14.16
C GLU A 301 -3.77 -6.87 -13.91
N ARG A 302 -4.20 -6.87 -12.65
CA ARG A 302 -5.57 -6.50 -12.25
C ARG A 302 -5.74 -5.02 -11.92
N SER A 303 -4.63 -4.29 -11.81
CA SER A 303 -4.62 -2.84 -11.55
C SER A 303 -3.50 -2.15 -12.35
N PRO A 304 -3.44 -2.37 -13.66
CA PRO A 304 -2.34 -1.85 -14.47
C PRO A 304 -2.39 -0.33 -14.62
N MET A 305 -3.57 0.30 -14.56
CA MET A 305 -3.70 1.76 -14.61
C MET A 305 -3.10 2.42 -13.38
N MET A 306 -3.31 1.87 -12.17
CA MET A 306 -2.66 2.40 -10.97
C MET A 306 -1.14 2.28 -11.05
N GLY A 307 -0.64 1.16 -11.62
CA GLY A 307 0.79 1.01 -11.92
C GLY A 307 1.33 2.06 -12.90
N HIS A 308 0.56 2.38 -13.93
CA HIS A 308 0.88 3.45 -14.87
C HIS A 308 0.99 4.80 -14.17
N TRP A 309 -0.02 5.18 -13.36
CA TRP A 309 -0.02 6.45 -12.66
C TRP A 309 1.13 6.59 -11.65
N LEU A 310 1.49 5.52 -10.96
CA LEU A 310 2.67 5.53 -10.09
C LEU A 310 3.95 5.81 -10.89
N THR A 311 4.10 5.19 -12.06
CA THR A 311 5.27 5.41 -12.93
C THR A 311 5.34 6.84 -13.46
N GLU A 312 4.20 7.48 -13.73
CA GLU A 312 4.13 8.88 -14.19
C GLU A 312 4.46 9.90 -13.07
N ILE A 313 4.33 9.50 -11.80
CA ILE A 313 4.65 10.35 -10.65
C ILE A 313 6.13 10.27 -10.27
N LEU A 314 6.75 9.10 -10.43
CA LEU A 314 8.14 8.82 -10.06
C LEU A 314 9.12 9.17 -11.18
#